data_95075104a4c8231feaded2cb5190b537
#
_entry.id   95075104a4c8231feaded2cb5190b537
#
_cell.length_a   1.000
_cell.length_b   1.000
_cell.length_c   1.000
_cell.angle_alpha   90.00
_cell.angle_beta   90.00
_cell.angle_gamma   90.00
#
_symmetry.space_group_name_H-M   'P 1'
#
loop_
_entity.id
_entity.type
_entity.pdbx_description
1 polymer ?
#
loop_
_entity_poly.entity_id
_entity_poly.type
_entity_poly.pdbx_seq_one_letter_code
_entity_poly.pdbx_strand_id
1 'polypeptide(L)'
;LDGRRLYTDPLSEITDQIGLRVITYLRDDVAAVANLLGEEMRLLDDRDMGVETASEGRWGYASRHLLVAVEGEQQPASVQVRTILQHAWAEFEHDIRYKGSIPEEDAPDLDRRFTLAAGLLELADREFSAIRERLRSTGPSPRSASSSSPAASSMVLIGVPSSCAAPAARP
;
A
#
# COMPACT_ATOMS: atom_id res chain seq x y z
N LEU A 1 25.24 -12.04 -18.23
CA LEU A 1 23.79 -12.29 -18.19
C LEU A 1 23.58 -13.76 -18.48
N ASP A 2 23.27 -14.50 -17.43
CA ASP A 2 23.18 -15.95 -17.41
C ASP A 2 21.81 -16.34 -18.01
N GLY A 3 21.68 -16.47 -19.30
CA GLY A 3 20.48 -16.68 -20.10
C GLY A 3 19.41 -17.65 -19.58
N ARG A 4 19.22 -17.74 -18.26
CA ARG A 4 18.15 -18.50 -17.63
C ARG A 4 16.83 -17.77 -17.83
N ARG A 5 15.87 -18.46 -18.43
CA ARG A 5 14.48 -17.99 -18.44
C ARG A 5 14.01 -17.92 -17.00
N LEU A 6 13.67 -16.71 -16.53
CA LEU A 6 13.11 -16.49 -15.20
C LEU A 6 11.72 -17.13 -15.06
N TYR A 7 10.99 -17.26 -16.16
CA TYR A 7 9.64 -17.83 -16.21
C TYR A 7 9.53 -18.85 -17.33
N THR A 8 8.79 -19.92 -17.09
CA THR A 8 8.44 -20.93 -18.11
C THR A 8 7.22 -20.45 -18.91
N ASP A 9 6.23 -19.90 -18.22
CA ASP A 9 5.06 -19.24 -18.79
C ASP A 9 4.83 -17.91 -18.04
N PRO A 10 5.36 -16.78 -18.55
CA PRO A 10 5.27 -15.49 -17.87
C PRO A 10 3.84 -15.04 -17.56
N LEU A 11 2.87 -15.39 -18.43
CA LEU A 11 1.48 -14.97 -18.24
C LEU A 11 0.79 -15.69 -17.08
N SER A 12 1.19 -16.90 -16.77
CA SER A 12 0.63 -17.65 -15.63
C SER A 12 1.43 -17.48 -14.35
N GLU A 13 2.73 -17.17 -14.46
CA GLU A 13 3.65 -17.07 -13.33
C GLU A 13 3.72 -15.66 -12.73
N ILE A 14 3.40 -14.61 -13.50
CA ILE A 14 3.34 -13.23 -13.01
C ILE A 14 2.01 -13.01 -12.27
N THR A 15 2.09 -12.81 -10.96
CA THR A 15 0.92 -12.69 -10.07
C THR A 15 0.41 -11.27 -9.88
N ASP A 16 1.12 -10.26 -10.41
CA ASP A 16 0.81 -8.83 -10.28
C ASP A 16 0.30 -8.18 -11.58
N GLN A 17 -0.25 -9.00 -12.50
CA GLN A 17 -0.82 -8.49 -13.75
C GLN A 17 -2.04 -7.59 -13.52
N ILE A 18 -2.81 -7.88 -12.47
CA ILE A 18 -3.93 -7.04 -12.02
C ILE A 18 -3.50 -6.35 -10.74
N GLY A 19 -3.25 -5.05 -10.83
CA GLY A 19 -2.86 -4.20 -9.71
C GLY A 19 -3.98 -3.25 -9.32
N LEU A 20 -4.37 -3.26 -8.05
CA LEU A 20 -5.34 -2.35 -7.47
C LEU A 20 -4.68 -1.57 -6.33
N ARG A 21 -5.12 -0.33 -6.14
CA ARG A 21 -4.67 0.49 -5.02
C ARG A 21 -5.87 1.08 -4.31
N VAL A 22 -5.94 0.84 -3.00
CA VAL A 22 -6.97 1.38 -2.11
C VAL A 22 -6.32 2.42 -1.22
N ILE A 23 -6.80 3.65 -1.28
CA ILE A 23 -6.31 4.76 -0.47
C ILE A 23 -7.33 5.07 0.61
N THR A 24 -6.90 5.04 1.86
CA THR A 24 -7.71 5.38 3.03
C THR A 24 -7.21 6.67 3.68
N TYR A 25 -8.02 7.28 4.55
CA TYR A 25 -7.57 8.44 5.31
C TYR A 25 -6.83 8.06 6.59
N LEU A 26 -7.12 6.89 7.16
CA LEU A 26 -6.65 6.52 8.50
C LEU A 26 -6.06 5.11 8.51
N ARG A 27 -5.12 4.88 9.39
CA ARG A 27 -4.46 3.57 9.55
C ARG A 27 -5.44 2.44 9.91
N ASP A 28 -6.43 2.73 10.77
CA ASP A 28 -7.44 1.74 11.17
C ASP A 28 -8.28 1.29 9.97
N ASP A 29 -8.51 2.19 9.01
CA ASP A 29 -9.26 1.88 7.79
C ASP A 29 -8.43 0.96 6.86
N VAL A 30 -7.07 1.03 6.89
CA VAL A 30 -6.20 0.08 6.17
C VAL A 30 -6.44 -1.34 6.67
N ALA A 31 -6.44 -1.53 7.99
CA ALA A 31 -6.70 -2.84 8.58
C ALA A 31 -8.14 -3.33 8.30
N ALA A 32 -9.12 -2.43 8.40
CA ALA A 32 -10.52 -2.76 8.11
C ALA A 32 -10.73 -3.22 6.66
N VAL A 33 -10.11 -2.53 5.69
CA VAL A 33 -10.16 -2.93 4.27
C VAL A 33 -9.47 -4.27 4.04
N ALA A 34 -8.29 -4.49 4.65
CA ALA A 34 -7.58 -5.76 4.51
C ALA A 34 -8.42 -6.93 5.06
N ASN A 35 -9.06 -6.76 6.21
CA ASN A 35 -9.93 -7.78 6.79
C ASN A 35 -11.15 -8.05 5.89
N LEU A 36 -11.81 -7.00 5.40
CA LEU A 36 -12.95 -7.13 4.49
C LEU A 36 -12.58 -7.90 3.21
N LEU A 37 -11.43 -7.59 2.62
CA LEU A 37 -10.95 -8.32 1.45
C LEU A 37 -10.66 -9.80 1.76
N GLY A 38 -10.13 -10.09 2.96
CA GLY A 38 -9.91 -11.46 3.41
C GLY A 38 -11.20 -12.24 3.71
N GLU A 39 -12.29 -11.56 4.07
CA GLU A 39 -13.61 -12.16 4.29
C GLU A 39 -14.36 -12.43 2.97
N GLU A 40 -14.25 -11.51 2.01
CA GLU A 40 -15.01 -11.54 0.75
C GLU A 40 -14.28 -12.29 -0.39
N MET A 41 -12.96 -12.43 -0.30
CA MET A 41 -12.12 -13.03 -1.33
C MET A 41 -11.19 -14.09 -0.76
N ARG A 42 -10.76 -15.02 -1.60
CA ARG A 42 -9.74 -15.99 -1.17
C ARG A 42 -8.37 -15.31 -1.12
N LEU A 43 -7.89 -15.05 0.09
CA LEU A 43 -6.58 -14.48 0.32
C LEU A 43 -5.49 -15.52 0.00
N LEU A 44 -4.55 -15.17 -0.87
CA LEU A 44 -3.41 -15.99 -1.25
C LEU A 44 -2.13 -15.57 -0.53
N ASP A 45 -1.98 -14.26 -0.29
CA ASP A 45 -0.86 -13.68 0.46
C ASP A 45 -1.30 -12.38 1.15
N ASP A 46 -0.69 -12.08 2.30
CA ASP A 46 -0.98 -10.90 3.10
C ASP A 46 0.28 -10.41 3.81
N ARG A 47 0.82 -9.30 3.36
CA ARG A 47 2.08 -8.74 3.83
C ARG A 47 1.91 -7.31 4.33
N ASP A 48 2.38 -7.08 5.55
CA ASP A 48 2.52 -5.73 6.10
C ASP A 48 3.95 -5.22 5.84
N MET A 49 4.09 -4.42 4.79
CA MET A 49 5.39 -3.89 4.38
C MET A 49 6.01 -2.96 5.42
N GLY A 50 5.18 -2.31 6.27
CA GLY A 50 5.67 -1.49 7.36
C GLY A 50 6.36 -2.34 8.44
N VAL A 51 5.78 -3.48 8.78
CA VAL A 51 6.37 -4.44 9.74
C VAL A 51 7.62 -5.09 9.15
N GLU A 52 7.57 -5.51 7.90
CA GLU A 52 8.70 -6.17 7.23
C GLU A 52 9.90 -5.24 7.12
N THR A 53 9.71 -4.01 6.61
CA THR A 53 10.80 -3.03 6.46
C THR A 53 11.37 -2.59 7.81
N ALA A 54 10.53 -2.46 8.85
CA ALA A 54 10.98 -2.15 10.20
C ALA A 54 11.85 -3.27 10.80
N SER A 55 11.50 -4.54 10.54
CA SER A 55 12.29 -5.69 11.00
C SER A 55 13.68 -5.76 10.35
N GLU A 56 13.83 -5.20 9.15
CA GLU A 56 15.10 -5.06 8.42
C GLU A 56 15.89 -3.80 8.80
N GLY A 57 15.40 -3.02 9.78
CA GLY A 57 16.01 -1.75 10.18
C GLY A 57 15.82 -0.62 9.17
N ARG A 58 14.91 -0.78 8.21
CA ARG A 58 14.55 0.23 7.21
C ARG A 58 13.23 0.88 7.60
N TRP A 59 13.12 2.17 7.38
CA TRP A 59 11.95 2.97 7.68
C TRP A 59 11.49 3.72 6.44
N GLY A 60 10.19 3.87 6.30
CA GLY A 60 9.63 4.77 5.28
C GLY A 60 8.49 4.19 4.49
N TYR A 61 8.66 3.01 3.91
CA TYR A 61 7.60 2.40 3.12
C TYR A 61 6.65 1.61 4.02
N ALA A 62 5.39 2.02 4.08
CA ALA A 62 4.34 1.32 4.77
C ALA A 62 3.14 1.13 3.83
N SER A 63 2.66 -0.11 3.71
CA SER A 63 1.53 -0.49 2.88
C SER A 63 1.13 -1.92 3.25
N ARG A 64 -0.16 -2.24 3.22
CA ARG A 64 -0.61 -3.62 3.27
C ARG A 64 -0.72 -4.15 1.85
N HIS A 65 -0.05 -5.24 1.55
CA HIS A 65 -0.08 -5.91 0.25
C HIS A 65 -0.86 -7.20 0.37
N LEU A 66 -1.92 -7.31 -0.39
CA LEU A 66 -2.77 -8.49 -0.42
C LEU A 66 -2.73 -9.08 -1.83
N LEU A 67 -2.60 -10.39 -1.92
CA LEU A 67 -2.81 -11.13 -3.15
C LEU A 67 -4.11 -11.90 -3.00
N VAL A 68 -5.10 -11.59 -3.82
CA VAL A 68 -6.44 -12.17 -3.73
C VAL A 68 -6.80 -12.91 -5.00
N ALA A 69 -7.47 -14.04 -4.86
CA ALA A 69 -8.10 -14.75 -5.98
C ALA A 69 -9.56 -14.33 -6.06
N VAL A 70 -9.98 -13.94 -7.26
CA VAL A 70 -11.36 -13.61 -7.57
C VAL A 70 -12.04 -14.86 -8.13
N GLU A 71 -13.23 -15.19 -7.62
CA GLU A 71 -13.96 -16.35 -8.06
C GLU A 71 -14.30 -16.26 -9.56
N GLY A 72 -14.01 -17.32 -10.31
CA GLY A 72 -14.21 -17.37 -11.76
C GLY A 72 -13.07 -16.77 -12.60
N GLU A 73 -12.10 -16.11 -11.97
CA GLU A 73 -10.93 -15.56 -12.66
C GLU A 73 -9.71 -16.46 -12.50
N GLN A 74 -8.89 -16.57 -13.55
CA GLN A 74 -7.67 -17.36 -13.52
C GLN A 74 -6.49 -16.61 -12.90
N GLN A 75 -6.49 -15.29 -13.04
CA GLN A 75 -5.41 -14.44 -12.55
C GLN A 75 -5.75 -13.85 -11.19
N PRO A 76 -4.81 -13.89 -10.23
CA PRO A 76 -4.96 -13.20 -8.96
C PRO A 76 -4.81 -11.69 -9.14
N ALA A 77 -5.38 -10.93 -8.21
CA ALA A 77 -5.21 -9.49 -8.13
C ALA A 77 -4.31 -9.11 -6.95
N SER A 78 -3.33 -8.25 -7.22
CA SER A 78 -2.50 -7.63 -6.20
C SER A 78 -3.20 -6.34 -5.73
N VAL A 79 -3.50 -6.26 -4.43
CA VAL A 79 -4.16 -5.10 -3.82
C VAL A 79 -3.22 -4.44 -2.82
N GLN A 80 -2.89 -3.17 -3.06
CA GLN A 80 -2.13 -2.35 -2.13
C GLN A 80 -3.09 -1.45 -1.35
N VAL A 81 -3.11 -1.58 -0.03
CA VAL A 81 -3.93 -0.73 0.85
C VAL A 81 -3.01 0.15 1.68
N ARG A 82 -3.21 1.46 1.64
CA ARG A 82 -2.38 2.43 2.36
C ARG A 82 -3.15 3.72 2.68
N THR A 83 -2.62 4.50 3.62
CA THR A 83 -3.18 5.84 3.87
C THR A 83 -2.79 6.82 2.76
N ILE A 84 -3.49 7.94 2.70
CA ILE A 84 -3.17 9.02 1.75
C ILE A 84 -1.76 9.57 1.98
N LEU A 85 -1.29 9.63 3.24
CA LEU A 85 0.05 10.10 3.56
C LEU A 85 1.12 9.09 3.14
N GLN A 86 0.90 7.81 3.40
CA GLN A 86 1.77 6.72 2.91
C GLN A 86 1.81 6.70 1.37
N HIS A 87 0.67 6.95 0.74
CA HIS A 87 0.60 7.02 -0.72
C HIS A 87 1.40 8.20 -1.27
N ALA A 88 1.21 9.39 -0.72
CA ALA A 88 1.94 10.59 -1.15
C ALA A 88 3.45 10.42 -1.03
N TRP A 89 3.92 9.85 0.09
CA TRP A 89 5.33 9.57 0.30
C TRP A 89 5.89 8.57 -0.72
N ALA A 90 5.19 7.46 -0.93
CA ALA A 90 5.65 6.41 -1.84
C ALA A 90 5.70 6.87 -3.31
N GLU A 91 4.72 7.65 -3.77
CA GLU A 91 4.73 8.22 -5.12
C GLU A 91 5.86 9.24 -5.29
N PHE A 92 6.07 10.10 -4.28
CA PHE A 92 7.15 11.09 -4.31
C PHE A 92 8.53 10.43 -4.31
N GLU A 93 8.76 9.47 -3.40
CA GLU A 93 10.02 8.74 -3.32
C GLU A 93 10.32 7.98 -4.62
N HIS A 94 9.31 7.28 -5.16
CA HIS A 94 9.42 6.56 -6.42
C HIS A 94 9.76 7.51 -7.58
N ASP A 95 9.11 8.68 -7.65
CA ASP A 95 9.35 9.65 -8.72
C ASP A 95 10.79 10.16 -8.72
N ILE A 96 11.30 10.49 -7.54
CA ILE A 96 12.68 10.97 -7.37
C ILE A 96 13.70 9.88 -7.68
N ARG A 97 13.52 8.66 -7.14
CA ARG A 97 14.49 7.57 -7.32
C ARG A 97 14.49 6.98 -8.72
N TYR A 98 13.31 6.87 -9.33
CA TYR A 98 13.17 6.21 -10.63
C TYR A 98 13.44 7.15 -11.81
N LYS A 99 12.98 8.40 -11.72
CA LYS A 99 13.12 9.39 -12.81
C LYS A 99 14.31 10.33 -12.62
N GLY A 100 14.80 10.46 -11.39
CA GLY A 100 15.94 11.31 -11.07
C GLY A 100 17.27 10.54 -11.21
N SER A 101 18.28 11.14 -11.81
CA SER A 101 19.66 10.70 -11.63
C SER A 101 20.19 11.35 -10.37
N ILE A 102 20.08 10.63 -9.26
CA ILE A 102 20.66 11.08 -7.98
C ILE A 102 22.18 10.87 -8.06
N PRO A 103 23.00 11.92 -7.89
CA PRO A 103 24.44 11.76 -7.77
C PRO A 103 24.77 10.83 -6.59
N GLU A 104 25.74 9.95 -6.75
CA GLU A 104 26.11 8.97 -5.72
C GLU A 104 26.52 9.65 -4.40
N GLU A 105 27.12 10.83 -4.49
CA GLU A 105 27.52 11.67 -3.36
C GLU A 105 26.35 12.21 -2.54
N ASP A 106 25.18 12.44 -3.18
CA ASP A 106 23.99 12.98 -2.52
C ASP A 106 23.06 11.88 -1.96
N ALA A 107 23.22 10.64 -2.40
CA ALA A 107 22.35 9.53 -2.05
C ALA A 107 22.19 9.33 -0.53
N PRO A 108 23.28 9.38 0.30
CA PRO A 108 23.13 9.19 1.75
C PRO A 108 22.32 10.30 2.45
N ASP A 109 22.46 11.56 2.02
CA ASP A 109 21.67 12.67 2.60
C ASP A 109 20.21 12.55 2.20
N LEU A 110 19.92 12.19 0.95
CA LEU A 110 18.56 11.98 0.47
C LEU A 110 17.89 10.81 1.18
N ASP A 111 18.59 9.68 1.37
CA ASP A 111 18.06 8.53 2.12
C ASP A 111 17.67 8.92 3.54
N ARG A 112 18.51 9.68 4.21
CA ARG A 112 18.20 10.21 5.53
C ARG A 112 16.98 11.12 5.52
N ARG A 113 16.85 12.00 4.53
CA ARG A 113 15.70 12.92 4.39
C ARG A 113 14.41 12.14 4.10
N PHE A 114 14.44 11.15 3.24
CA PHE A 114 13.30 10.28 2.98
C PHE A 114 12.85 9.55 4.25
N THR A 115 13.80 9.00 5.02
CA THR A 115 13.50 8.34 6.29
C THR A 115 12.88 9.29 7.31
N LEU A 116 13.41 10.52 7.45
CA LEU A 116 12.85 11.53 8.35
C LEU A 116 11.43 11.95 7.92
N ALA A 117 11.21 12.17 6.63
CA ALA A 117 9.90 12.50 6.09
C ALA A 117 8.88 11.39 6.35
N ALA A 118 9.26 10.13 6.16
CA ALA A 118 8.41 8.98 6.46
C ALA A 118 8.01 8.94 7.94
N GLY A 119 8.94 9.18 8.87
CA GLY A 119 8.64 9.25 10.30
C GLY A 119 7.66 10.37 10.67
N LEU A 120 7.77 11.53 10.04
CA LEU A 120 6.82 12.63 10.24
C LEU A 120 5.42 12.30 9.72
N LEU A 121 5.33 11.65 8.57
CA LEU A 121 4.05 11.21 8.00
C LEU A 121 3.41 10.09 8.84
N GLU A 122 4.22 9.18 9.38
CA GLU A 122 3.73 8.16 10.31
C GLU A 122 3.17 8.77 11.60
N LEU A 123 3.84 9.80 12.13
CA LEU A 123 3.32 10.54 13.27
C LEU A 123 2.00 11.24 12.93
N ALA A 124 1.90 11.89 11.78
CA ALA A 124 0.67 12.54 11.32
C ALA A 124 -0.49 11.54 11.16
N ASP A 125 -0.24 10.35 10.60
CA ASP A 125 -1.23 9.28 10.50
C ASP A 125 -1.76 8.84 11.87
N ARG A 126 -0.88 8.74 12.87
CA ARG A 126 -1.26 8.42 14.26
C ARG A 126 -2.13 9.52 14.88
N GLU A 127 -1.76 10.78 14.68
CA GLU A 127 -2.54 11.92 15.18
C GLU A 127 -3.94 11.99 14.53
N PHE A 128 -4.06 11.71 13.24
CA PHE A 128 -5.36 11.64 12.57
C PHE A 128 -6.25 10.55 13.18
N SER A 129 -5.71 9.38 13.46
CA SER A 129 -6.44 8.30 14.14
C SER A 129 -6.85 8.71 15.56
N ALA A 130 -5.96 9.35 16.31
CA ALA A 130 -6.24 9.84 17.66
C ALA A 130 -7.32 10.92 17.70
N ILE A 131 -7.31 11.85 16.74
CA ILE A 131 -8.35 12.88 16.59
C ILE A 131 -9.71 12.24 16.33
N ARG A 132 -9.77 11.27 15.39
CA ARG A 132 -11.02 10.56 15.10
C ARG A 132 -11.57 9.82 16.32
N GLU A 133 -10.72 9.13 17.06
CA GLU A 133 -11.13 8.38 18.25
C GLU A 133 -11.65 9.33 19.35
N ARG A 134 -10.97 10.46 19.54
CA ARG A 134 -11.43 11.46 20.52
C ARG A 134 -12.79 12.05 20.15
N LEU A 135 -13.06 12.32 18.88
CA LEU A 135 -14.34 12.80 18.40
C LEU A 135 -15.45 11.75 18.59
N ARG A 136 -15.16 10.48 18.39
CA ARG A 136 -16.10 9.38 18.63
C ARG A 136 -16.45 9.25 20.12
N SER A 137 -15.47 9.38 21.00
CA SER A 137 -15.68 9.28 22.45
C SER A 137 -16.40 10.49 23.06
N THR A 138 -16.36 11.65 22.41
CA THR A 138 -16.97 12.91 22.88
C THR A 138 -18.37 13.11 22.30
N GLY A 139 -18.76 12.36 21.26
CA GLY A 139 -20.10 12.44 20.65
C GLY A 139 -21.17 11.88 21.58
N PRO A 140 -22.46 12.33 21.44
CA PRO A 140 -23.57 11.78 22.21
C PRO A 140 -23.67 10.27 21.97
N SER A 141 -23.72 9.50 23.06
CA SER A 141 -23.90 8.04 23.02
C SER A 141 -25.05 7.67 22.07
N PRO A 142 -24.87 6.75 21.12
CA PRO A 142 -25.93 6.34 20.24
C PRO A 142 -27.04 5.67 21.05
N ARG A 143 -28.12 6.40 21.29
CA ARG A 143 -29.37 5.80 21.76
C ARG A 143 -29.83 4.86 20.64
N SER A 144 -29.80 3.58 20.90
CA SER A 144 -30.53 2.50 20.23
C SER A 144 -31.06 2.87 18.82
N ALA A 145 -30.21 2.79 17.83
CA ALA A 145 -30.62 2.72 16.43
C ALA A 145 -30.17 1.37 15.87
N SER A 146 -31.16 0.57 15.55
CA SER A 146 -31.03 -0.71 14.85
C SER A 146 -30.16 -0.55 13.60
N SER A 147 -29.24 -1.50 13.43
CA SER A 147 -28.58 -1.87 12.18
C SER A 147 -28.34 -0.75 11.16
N SER A 148 -27.29 0.01 11.32
CA SER A 148 -26.74 0.81 10.24
C SER A 148 -25.32 0.31 9.93
N SER A 149 -25.16 -0.06 8.68
CA SER A 149 -23.92 -0.33 7.96
C SER A 149 -22.79 0.60 8.43
N PRO A 150 -21.54 0.13 8.56
CA PRO A 150 -20.43 1.00 8.94
C PRO A 150 -20.38 2.19 7.99
N ALA A 151 -20.29 3.40 8.57
CA ALA A 151 -20.14 4.62 7.79
C ALA A 151 -18.98 4.46 6.82
N ALA A 152 -19.28 4.47 5.52
CA ALA A 152 -18.28 4.40 4.48
C ALA A 152 -17.33 5.59 4.64
N SER A 153 -16.18 5.37 5.25
CA SER A 153 -15.04 6.29 5.13
C SER A 153 -14.79 6.48 3.65
N SER A 154 -14.63 7.73 3.20
CA SER A 154 -14.41 8.02 1.79
C SER A 154 -13.18 7.26 1.30
N MET A 155 -13.41 6.25 0.50
CA MET A 155 -12.40 5.39 -0.08
C MET A 155 -12.24 5.79 -1.54
N VAL A 156 -11.02 6.08 -1.98
CA VAL A 156 -10.71 6.35 -3.37
C VAL A 156 -10.05 5.11 -3.96
N LEU A 157 -10.73 4.47 -4.89
CA LEU A 157 -10.18 3.34 -5.64
C LEU A 157 -9.44 3.90 -6.87
N ILE A 158 -8.14 3.68 -6.94
CA ILE A 158 -7.32 4.03 -8.09
C ILE A 158 -6.86 2.73 -8.75
N GLY A 159 -7.43 2.41 -9.89
CA GLY A 159 -6.92 1.35 -10.75
C GLY A 159 -5.58 1.78 -11.36
N VAL A 160 -4.53 1.01 -11.15
CA VAL A 160 -3.23 1.23 -11.80
C VAL A 160 -3.13 0.26 -12.96
N PRO A 161 -3.05 0.71 -14.22
CA PRO A 161 -2.71 -0.19 -15.32
C PRO A 161 -1.32 -0.76 -15.04
N SER A 162 -1.19 -2.07 -15.14
CA SER A 162 0.09 -2.79 -14.99
C SER A 162 1.04 -2.40 -16.12
N SER A 163 1.71 -1.27 -16.02
CA SER A 163 2.80 -0.90 -16.91
C SER A 163 4.15 -1.15 -16.24
N CYS A 164 4.40 -2.37 -15.81
CA CYS A 164 5.75 -2.87 -15.59
C CYS A 164 6.19 -3.69 -16.80
N ALA A 165 6.21 -3.07 -17.98
CA ALA A 165 7.08 -3.54 -19.05
C ALA A 165 8.52 -3.24 -18.59
N ALA A 166 9.27 -4.29 -18.27
CA ALA A 166 10.70 -4.21 -18.07
C ALA A 166 11.33 -3.45 -19.24
N PRO A 167 12.29 -2.53 -19.01
CA PRO A 167 12.97 -1.86 -20.11
C PRO A 167 13.69 -2.93 -20.94
N ALA A 168 13.35 -2.98 -22.22
CA ALA A 168 14.08 -3.76 -23.19
C ALA A 168 15.55 -3.33 -23.12
N ALA A 169 16.43 -4.28 -22.87
CA ALA A 169 17.86 -4.09 -22.97
C ALA A 169 18.17 -3.53 -24.37
N ARG A 170 18.70 -2.32 -24.42
CA ARG A 170 19.30 -1.78 -25.65
C ARG A 170 20.60 -2.52 -25.95
N PRO A 171 20.90 -2.73 -27.24
CA PRO A 171 22.08 -3.46 -27.68
C PRO A 171 23.39 -2.77 -27.31
#